data_62545fb1205942b6e7843dcbed92ec62
#
_entry.id   62545fb1205942b6e7843dcbed92ec62
#
_cell.length_a   1.000
_cell.length_b   1.000
_cell.length_c   1.000
_cell.angle_alpha   90.00
_cell.angle_beta   90.00
_cell.angle_gamma   90.00
#
_symmetry.space_group_name_H-M   'P 1'
#
loop_
_entity.id
_entity.type
_entity.pdbx_description
1 polymer ?
#
loop_
_entity_poly.entity_id
_entity_poly.type
_entity_poly.pdbx_seq_one_letter_code
_entity_poly.pdbx_strand_id
1 'polypeptide(L)'
;MAIEESSVVAAASKAAKFWMSRGGFKAEILGTEKIGQVHFMYTGKESELLALFEASKAELLADLKPLTQSMEKRGGGITGLQLINKTEALDHYYQLHATFETLDAMGANFINTCLEQLSETWQRVFASWTSKPENARLQVVMSILSNYVPGCVVRA
;
A
#
# COMPACT_ATOMS: atom_id res chain seq x y z
N MET A 1 10.40 -15.19 13.92
CA MET A 1 9.13 -15.39 13.16
C MET A 1 8.12 -14.37 13.68
N ALA A 2 7.61 -13.54 12.82
CA ALA A 2 6.62 -12.51 13.16
C ALA A 2 5.22 -13.13 13.04
N ILE A 3 4.59 -13.44 14.14
CA ILE A 3 3.25 -14.04 14.23
C ILE A 3 2.53 -13.36 15.39
N GLU A 4 1.27 -13.03 15.19
CA GLU A 4 0.47 -12.29 16.18
C GLU A 4 -0.20 -13.18 17.22
N GLU A 5 -0.48 -14.46 16.88
CA GLU A 5 -1.17 -15.39 17.78
C GLU A 5 -0.20 -16.20 18.63
N SER A 6 -0.38 -16.17 19.96
CA SER A 6 0.51 -16.80 20.92
C SER A 6 0.61 -18.33 20.79
N SER A 7 -0.49 -19.00 20.44
CA SER A 7 -0.52 -20.46 20.21
C SER A 7 0.35 -20.87 19.01
N VAL A 8 0.31 -20.08 17.93
CA VAL A 8 1.14 -20.31 16.74
C VAL A 8 2.60 -20.00 17.04
N VAL A 9 2.90 -18.95 17.80
CA VAL A 9 4.27 -18.65 18.28
C VAL A 9 4.84 -19.83 19.08
N ALA A 10 4.06 -20.41 20.00
CA ALA A 10 4.50 -21.54 20.81
C ALA A 10 4.78 -22.79 19.95
N ALA A 11 3.90 -23.13 19.01
CA ALA A 11 4.07 -24.24 18.09
C ALA A 11 5.29 -24.08 17.20
N ALA A 12 5.46 -22.88 16.60
CA ALA A 12 6.59 -22.54 15.74
C ALA A 12 7.92 -22.58 16.51
N SER A 13 7.94 -22.04 17.75
CA SER A 13 9.12 -22.06 18.61
C SER A 13 9.53 -23.50 18.99
N LYS A 14 8.56 -24.39 19.25
CA LYS A 14 8.81 -25.81 19.52
C LYS A 14 9.42 -26.49 18.30
N ALA A 15 8.89 -26.25 17.10
CA ALA A 15 9.42 -26.78 15.86
C ALA A 15 10.83 -26.25 15.56
N ALA A 16 11.05 -24.94 15.73
CA ALA A 16 12.35 -24.31 15.54
C ALA A 16 13.40 -24.89 16.48
N LYS A 17 13.07 -25.12 17.78
CA LYS A 17 13.95 -25.75 18.75
C LYS A 17 14.35 -27.19 18.34
N PHE A 18 13.40 -27.96 17.80
CA PHE A 18 13.69 -29.31 17.29
C PHE A 18 14.69 -29.27 16.14
N TRP A 19 14.55 -28.35 15.19
CA TRP A 19 15.44 -28.25 14.04
C TRP A 19 16.79 -27.60 14.36
N MET A 20 16.87 -26.75 15.38
CA MET A 20 18.09 -26.01 15.73
C MET A 20 19.31 -26.93 15.92
N SER A 21 19.15 -28.10 16.60
CA SER A 21 20.22 -29.09 16.80
C SER A 21 20.52 -29.90 15.54
N ARG A 22 19.74 -29.72 14.44
CA ARG A 22 19.86 -30.45 13.16
C ARG A 22 20.30 -29.55 12.00
N GLY A 23 20.88 -28.41 12.31
CA GLY A 23 21.35 -27.44 11.31
C GLY A 23 20.47 -26.19 11.23
N GLY A 24 19.29 -26.20 11.84
CA GLY A 24 18.38 -25.07 11.89
C GLY A 24 17.75 -24.74 10.54
N PHE A 25 17.05 -23.60 10.51
CA PHE A 25 16.58 -22.98 9.26
C PHE A 25 17.57 -21.91 8.84
N LYS A 26 17.81 -21.81 7.55
CA LYS A 26 18.52 -20.71 6.93
C LYS A 26 17.48 -19.88 6.18
N ALA A 27 17.54 -18.56 6.27
CA ALA A 27 16.64 -17.68 5.56
C ALA A 27 17.41 -16.58 4.86
N GLU A 28 16.99 -16.27 3.64
CA GLU A 28 17.49 -15.17 2.82
C GLU A 28 16.32 -14.25 2.50
N ILE A 29 16.42 -12.97 2.88
CA ILE A 29 15.41 -11.96 2.54
C ILE A 29 15.63 -11.56 1.09
N LEU A 30 14.64 -11.82 0.23
CA LEU A 30 14.67 -11.48 -1.19
C LEU A 30 14.00 -10.14 -1.47
N GLY A 31 13.06 -9.72 -0.63
CA GLY A 31 12.38 -8.42 -0.74
C GLY A 31 11.51 -8.14 0.47
N THR A 32 11.27 -6.86 0.72
CA THR A 32 10.55 -6.35 1.90
C THR A 32 9.41 -5.42 1.52
N GLU A 33 9.19 -5.20 0.21
CA GLU A 33 8.18 -4.28 -0.29
C GLU A 33 6.77 -4.73 0.07
N LYS A 34 6.02 -3.81 0.64
CA LYS A 34 4.61 -3.98 1.01
C LYS A 34 3.72 -3.10 0.14
N ILE A 35 2.47 -3.48 0.03
CA ILE A 35 1.50 -2.85 -0.87
C ILE A 35 0.28 -2.42 -0.08
N GLY A 36 -0.26 -1.26 -0.45
CA GLY A 36 -1.58 -0.83 -0.03
C GLY A 36 -2.33 -0.15 -1.16
N GLN A 37 -3.66 -0.17 -1.10
CA GLN A 37 -4.50 0.41 -2.14
C GLN A 37 -5.57 1.33 -1.57
N VAL A 38 -5.83 2.42 -2.30
CA VAL A 38 -7.08 3.16 -2.20
C VAL A 38 -7.96 2.72 -3.36
N HIS A 39 -9.06 2.05 -3.06
CA HIS A 39 -10.02 1.53 -4.03
C HIS A 39 -11.12 2.57 -4.27
N PHE A 40 -11.39 2.91 -5.53
CA PHE A 40 -12.42 3.89 -5.85
C PHE A 40 -13.09 3.62 -7.19
N MET A 41 -14.29 4.17 -7.33
CA MET A 41 -15.07 4.17 -8.57
C MET A 41 -14.94 5.52 -9.24
N TYR A 42 -14.80 5.54 -10.58
CA TYR A 42 -14.77 6.75 -11.38
C TYR A 42 -15.56 6.59 -12.67
N THR A 43 -16.49 7.52 -12.96
CA THR A 43 -17.41 7.40 -14.10
C THR A 43 -17.01 8.22 -15.33
N GLY A 44 -15.91 8.98 -15.28
CA GLY A 44 -15.40 9.75 -16.43
C GLY A 44 -14.50 8.92 -17.37
N LYS A 45 -13.81 9.59 -18.27
CA LYS A 45 -12.84 8.95 -19.17
C LYS A 45 -11.54 8.65 -18.45
N GLU A 46 -11.00 7.46 -18.68
CA GLU A 46 -9.71 7.04 -18.11
C GLU A 46 -8.56 8.01 -18.42
N SER A 47 -8.48 8.52 -19.67
CA SER A 47 -7.43 9.44 -20.05
C SER A 47 -7.44 10.74 -19.24
N GLU A 48 -8.61 11.23 -18.86
CA GLU A 48 -8.79 12.42 -18.02
C GLU A 48 -8.38 12.14 -16.57
N LEU A 49 -8.75 10.96 -16.06
CA LEU A 49 -8.35 10.49 -14.72
C LEU A 49 -6.84 10.35 -14.62
N LEU A 50 -6.21 9.74 -15.64
CA LEU A 50 -4.76 9.56 -15.68
C LEU A 50 -4.04 10.91 -15.72
N ALA A 51 -4.52 11.86 -16.54
CA ALA A 51 -3.96 13.21 -16.60
C ALA A 51 -4.07 13.94 -15.25
N LEU A 52 -5.21 13.82 -14.56
CA LEU A 52 -5.41 14.37 -13.22
C LEU A 52 -4.43 13.74 -12.23
N PHE A 53 -4.28 12.42 -12.24
CA PHE A 53 -3.37 11.69 -11.35
C PHE A 53 -1.92 12.16 -11.56
N GLU A 54 -1.44 12.19 -12.80
CA GLU A 54 -0.06 12.61 -13.09
C GLU A 54 0.19 14.08 -12.68
N ALA A 55 -0.78 14.98 -12.91
CA ALA A 55 -0.69 16.38 -12.50
C ALA A 55 -0.67 16.55 -10.97
N SER A 56 -1.34 15.67 -10.23
CA SER A 56 -1.49 15.78 -8.77
C SER A 56 -0.56 14.87 -7.97
N LYS A 57 0.19 13.99 -8.63
CA LYS A 57 1.05 13.00 -7.96
C LYS A 57 2.03 13.61 -6.97
N ALA A 58 2.61 14.76 -7.32
CA ALA A 58 3.52 15.48 -6.43
C ALA A 58 2.81 15.99 -5.16
N GLU A 59 1.59 16.48 -5.29
CA GLU A 59 0.75 16.93 -4.16
C GLU A 59 0.37 15.74 -3.26
N LEU A 60 -0.07 14.62 -3.86
CA LEU A 60 -0.39 13.40 -3.14
C LEU A 60 0.77 12.91 -2.27
N LEU A 61 1.98 12.91 -2.82
CA LEU A 61 3.19 12.52 -2.10
C LEU A 61 3.62 13.56 -1.05
N ALA A 62 3.45 14.85 -1.34
CA ALA A 62 3.79 15.92 -0.41
C ALA A 62 2.93 15.88 0.87
N ASP A 63 1.65 15.59 0.73
CA ASP A 63 0.73 15.48 1.86
C ASP A 63 1.03 14.28 2.77
N LEU A 64 1.75 13.28 2.28
CA LEU A 64 2.21 12.16 3.09
C LEU A 64 3.47 12.45 3.92
N LYS A 65 4.23 13.50 3.59
CA LYS A 65 5.51 13.80 4.24
C LYS A 65 5.45 13.86 5.78
N PRO A 66 4.45 14.50 6.41
CA PRO A 66 4.35 14.50 7.87
C PRO A 66 4.23 13.10 8.47
N LEU A 67 3.56 12.17 7.76
CA LEU A 67 3.33 10.80 8.19
C LEU A 67 4.55 9.89 7.92
N THR A 68 5.24 10.10 6.79
CA THR A 68 6.33 9.23 6.34
C THR A 68 7.70 9.61 6.92
N GLN A 69 7.86 10.84 7.40
CA GLN A 69 9.15 11.40 7.85
C GLN A 69 9.89 10.51 8.87
N SER A 70 9.17 9.94 9.85
CA SER A 70 9.78 9.08 10.86
C SER A 70 10.26 7.75 10.28
N MET A 71 9.54 7.18 9.31
CA MET A 71 9.91 5.95 8.62
C MET A 71 11.07 6.21 7.65
N GLU A 72 11.03 7.33 6.92
CA GLU A 72 12.09 7.75 5.99
C GLU A 72 13.45 7.95 6.69
N LYS A 73 13.45 8.55 7.88
CA LYS A 73 14.66 8.70 8.70
C LYS A 73 15.32 7.35 9.06
N ARG A 74 14.57 6.27 9.04
CA ARG A 74 15.07 4.91 9.30
C ARG A 74 15.41 4.14 8.02
N GLY A 75 15.18 4.73 6.84
CA GLY A 75 15.45 4.13 5.54
C GLY A 75 14.24 3.48 4.86
N GLY A 76 13.04 3.60 5.45
CA GLY A 76 11.78 3.13 4.86
C GLY A 76 10.95 4.27 4.28
N GLY A 77 9.64 4.07 4.18
CA GLY A 77 8.66 5.05 3.68
C GLY A 77 7.89 4.56 2.46
N ILE A 78 7.26 5.48 1.74
CA ILE A 78 6.58 5.18 0.48
C ILE A 78 7.62 5.10 -0.65
N THR A 79 7.59 4.00 -1.42
CA THR A 79 8.54 3.71 -2.50
C THR A 79 7.95 3.94 -3.89
N GLY A 80 6.62 3.91 -4.00
CA GLY A 80 5.94 4.14 -5.28
C GLY A 80 4.47 4.47 -5.12
N LEU A 81 3.92 5.15 -6.13
CA LEU A 81 2.49 5.45 -6.23
C LEU A 81 2.08 5.38 -7.71
N GLN A 82 1.05 4.60 -8.01
CA GLN A 82 0.54 4.38 -9.36
C GLN A 82 -0.98 4.39 -9.37
N LEU A 83 -1.57 4.81 -10.49
CA LEU A 83 -2.97 4.62 -10.80
C LEU A 83 -3.13 3.31 -11.58
N ILE A 84 -3.94 2.40 -11.09
CA ILE A 84 -4.22 1.11 -11.73
C ILE A 84 -5.67 1.07 -12.19
N ASN A 85 -5.86 0.80 -13.47
CA ASN A 85 -7.17 0.51 -14.03
C ASN A 85 -7.56 -0.94 -13.71
N LYS A 86 -8.75 -1.13 -13.17
CA LYS A 86 -9.37 -2.41 -12.83
C LYS A 86 -10.74 -2.61 -13.48
N THR A 87 -11.02 -1.84 -14.54
CA THR A 87 -12.32 -1.88 -15.22
C THR A 87 -12.63 -3.21 -15.90
N GLU A 88 -11.62 -4.04 -16.18
CA GLU A 88 -11.81 -5.42 -16.63
C GLU A 88 -12.48 -6.32 -15.56
N ALA A 89 -12.22 -6.03 -14.28
CA ALA A 89 -12.78 -6.80 -13.18
C ALA A 89 -14.15 -6.26 -12.72
N LEU A 90 -14.32 -4.94 -12.76
CA LEU A 90 -15.55 -4.25 -12.36
C LEU A 90 -15.60 -2.89 -13.06
N ASP A 91 -16.72 -2.58 -13.71
CA ASP A 91 -16.93 -1.29 -14.38
C ASP A 91 -16.62 -0.10 -13.47
N HIS A 92 -15.94 0.89 -14.02
CA HIS A 92 -15.54 2.12 -13.31
C HIS A 92 -14.55 1.95 -12.15
N TYR A 93 -13.99 0.78 -11.94
CA TYR A 93 -13.11 0.49 -10.81
C TYR A 93 -11.64 0.82 -11.09
N TYR A 94 -11.04 1.57 -10.15
CA TYR A 94 -9.65 2.00 -10.17
C TYR A 94 -9.02 1.89 -8.78
N GLN A 95 -7.69 1.90 -8.75
CA GLN A 95 -6.92 1.89 -7.51
C GLN A 95 -5.78 2.93 -7.56
N LEU A 96 -5.59 3.69 -6.48
CA LEU A 96 -4.26 4.20 -6.17
C LEU A 96 -3.49 3.07 -5.51
N HIS A 97 -2.46 2.61 -6.16
CA HIS A 97 -1.59 1.52 -5.70
C HIS A 97 -0.30 2.13 -5.16
N ALA A 98 -0.08 1.97 -3.88
CA ALA A 98 1.09 2.49 -3.18
C ALA A 98 1.99 1.34 -2.70
N THR A 99 3.29 1.49 -2.87
CA THR A 99 4.30 0.57 -2.38
C THR A 99 5.08 1.20 -1.23
N PHE A 100 5.50 0.38 -0.28
CA PHE A 100 6.09 0.82 0.97
C PHE A 100 7.27 -0.06 1.38
N GLU A 101 8.31 0.55 1.93
CA GLU A 101 9.33 -0.11 2.72
C GLU A 101 9.11 0.20 4.20
N THR A 102 8.94 -0.84 5.01
CA THR A 102 8.71 -0.70 6.46
C THR A 102 9.80 -1.35 7.30
N LEU A 103 10.88 -1.78 6.66
CA LEU A 103 12.02 -2.45 7.30
C LEU A 103 11.55 -3.70 8.07
N ASP A 104 11.96 -3.84 9.32
CA ASP A 104 11.61 -4.96 10.19
C ASP A 104 10.18 -4.88 10.75
N ALA A 105 9.47 -3.76 10.50
CA ALA A 105 8.10 -3.60 10.99
C ALA A 105 7.09 -4.27 10.04
N MET A 106 6.02 -4.84 10.58
CA MET A 106 4.85 -5.24 9.78
C MET A 106 4.24 -4.03 9.04
N GLY A 107 4.19 -2.88 9.71
CA GLY A 107 3.86 -1.59 9.12
C GLY A 107 2.38 -1.33 8.86
N ALA A 108 1.46 -2.21 9.32
CA ALA A 108 0.04 -2.10 8.98
C ALA A 108 -0.58 -0.75 9.34
N ASN A 109 -0.40 -0.28 10.57
CA ASN A 109 -0.93 1.01 11.00
C ASN A 109 -0.34 2.17 10.20
N PHE A 110 0.98 2.16 9.97
CA PHE A 110 1.67 3.16 9.17
C PHE A 110 1.11 3.22 7.73
N ILE A 111 1.01 2.05 7.08
CA ILE A 111 0.49 1.95 5.71
C ILE A 111 -0.96 2.42 5.65
N ASN A 112 -1.83 1.95 6.55
CA ASN A 112 -3.24 2.33 6.56
C ASN A 112 -3.41 3.84 6.79
N THR A 113 -2.67 4.46 7.72
CA THR A 113 -2.70 5.91 7.92
C THR A 113 -2.26 6.67 6.66
N CYS A 114 -1.23 6.19 5.95
CA CYS A 114 -0.82 6.79 4.67
C CYS A 114 -1.92 6.66 3.60
N LEU A 115 -2.59 5.51 3.52
CA LEU A 115 -3.66 5.27 2.55
C LEU A 115 -4.92 6.10 2.85
N GLU A 116 -5.26 6.29 4.11
CA GLU A 116 -6.34 7.18 4.54
C GLU A 116 -6.04 8.63 4.11
N GLN A 117 -4.84 9.11 4.37
CA GLN A 117 -4.42 10.44 3.91
C GLN A 117 -4.42 10.56 2.39
N LEU A 118 -3.93 9.54 1.66
CA LEU A 118 -4.00 9.51 0.19
C LEU A 118 -5.44 9.59 -0.31
N SER A 119 -6.35 8.88 0.33
CA SER A 119 -7.78 8.91 0.01
C SER A 119 -8.38 10.31 0.18
N GLU A 120 -8.10 10.96 1.29
CA GLU A 120 -8.58 12.32 1.56
C GLU A 120 -8.02 13.33 0.56
N THR A 121 -6.71 13.27 0.31
CA THR A 121 -6.05 14.15 -0.65
C THR A 121 -6.58 13.92 -2.08
N TRP A 122 -6.77 12.65 -2.48
CA TRP A 122 -7.31 12.32 -3.80
C TRP A 122 -8.73 12.85 -4.01
N GLN A 123 -9.60 12.73 -3.01
CA GLN A 123 -10.94 13.29 -3.05
C GLN A 123 -10.91 14.83 -3.13
N ARG A 124 -10.01 15.48 -2.39
CA ARG A 124 -9.82 16.94 -2.44
C ARG A 124 -9.32 17.39 -3.82
N VAL A 125 -8.33 16.72 -4.37
CA VAL A 125 -7.80 16.97 -5.74
C VAL A 125 -8.92 16.84 -6.76
N PHE A 126 -9.71 15.78 -6.69
CA PHE A 126 -10.85 15.59 -7.59
C PHE A 126 -11.92 16.68 -7.42
N ALA A 127 -12.21 17.10 -6.20
CA ALA A 127 -13.19 18.15 -5.92
C ALA A 127 -12.74 19.53 -6.49
N SER A 128 -11.45 19.83 -6.38
CA SER A 128 -10.86 21.10 -6.88
C SER A 128 -10.53 21.11 -8.37
N TRP A 129 -10.72 19.99 -9.06
CA TRP A 129 -10.38 19.86 -10.46
C TRP A 129 -11.26 20.74 -11.35
N THR A 130 -10.71 21.87 -11.84
CA THR A 130 -11.43 22.91 -12.59
C THR A 130 -11.93 22.45 -13.96
N SER A 131 -11.21 21.53 -14.62
CA SER A 131 -11.58 20.95 -15.91
C SER A 131 -12.37 19.65 -15.78
N LYS A 132 -12.94 19.39 -14.60
CA LYS A 132 -13.70 18.17 -14.34
C LYS A 132 -14.92 18.08 -15.25
N PRO A 133 -15.14 16.96 -15.96
CA PRO A 133 -16.35 16.72 -16.72
C PRO A 133 -17.59 16.80 -15.81
N GLU A 134 -18.65 17.41 -16.31
CA GLU A 134 -19.87 17.69 -15.51
C GLU A 134 -20.48 16.44 -14.87
N ASN A 135 -20.42 15.32 -15.59
CA ASN A 135 -20.98 14.03 -15.15
C ASN A 135 -19.96 13.12 -14.46
N ALA A 136 -18.69 13.54 -14.33
CA ALA A 136 -17.69 12.71 -13.66
C ALA A 136 -17.95 12.64 -12.16
N ARG A 137 -17.91 11.44 -11.62
CA ARG A 137 -18.04 11.17 -10.18
C ARG A 137 -16.86 10.32 -9.75
N LEU A 138 -16.39 10.57 -8.54
CA LEU A 138 -15.37 9.77 -7.88
C LEU A 138 -15.89 9.39 -6.50
N GLN A 139 -15.84 8.11 -6.18
CA GLN A 139 -16.26 7.58 -4.89
C GLN A 139 -15.20 6.63 -4.36
N VAL A 140 -14.56 6.97 -3.26
CA VAL A 140 -13.67 6.04 -2.56
C VAL A 140 -14.52 4.96 -1.88
N VAL A 141 -14.12 3.71 -2.06
CA VAL A 141 -14.77 2.53 -1.48
C VAL A 141 -14.06 2.11 -0.21
N MET A 142 -12.74 2.00 -0.26
CA MET A 142 -11.91 1.66 0.90
C MET A 142 -10.45 2.04 0.69
N SER A 143 -9.72 2.14 1.79
CA SER A 143 -8.26 2.33 1.83
C SER A 143 -7.69 1.27 2.75
N ILE A 144 -6.87 0.35 2.24
CA ILE A 144 -6.40 -0.79 3.02
C ILE A 144 -5.06 -1.33 2.54
N LEU A 145 -4.25 -1.76 3.50
CA LEU A 145 -3.09 -2.62 3.30
C LEU A 145 -3.48 -3.90 2.55
N SER A 146 -2.66 -4.31 1.58
CA SER A 146 -2.85 -5.57 0.86
C SER A 146 -2.29 -6.76 1.65
N ASN A 147 -3.05 -7.85 1.71
CA ASN A 147 -2.55 -9.15 2.16
C ASN A 147 -1.75 -9.88 1.07
N TYR A 148 -1.88 -9.46 -0.19
CA TYR A 148 -1.10 -9.97 -1.30
C TYR A 148 0.08 -9.04 -1.54
N VAL A 149 1.28 -9.48 -1.16
CA VAL A 149 2.53 -8.70 -1.21
C VAL A 149 3.65 -9.51 -1.89
N PRO A 150 3.58 -9.67 -3.21
CA PRO A 150 4.53 -10.51 -3.96
C PRO A 150 5.99 -10.02 -3.87
N GLY A 151 6.21 -8.75 -3.52
CA GLY A 151 7.53 -8.15 -3.28
C GLY A 151 8.09 -8.40 -1.87
N CYS A 152 7.31 -9.01 -0.95
CA CYS A 152 7.76 -9.32 0.41
C CYS A 152 8.04 -10.83 0.53
N VAL A 153 9.26 -11.24 0.19
CA VAL A 153 9.61 -12.65 -0.05
C VAL A 153 10.85 -13.04 0.74
N VAL A 154 10.79 -14.20 1.36
CA VAL A 154 11.91 -14.87 2.02
C VAL A 154 12.10 -16.25 1.40
N ARG A 155 13.33 -16.60 1.09
CA ARG A 155 13.73 -17.96 0.75
C ARG A 155 14.19 -18.67 2.03
N ALA A 156 13.66 -19.85 2.29
CA ALA A 156 14.04 -20.72 3.39
C ALA A 156 14.60 -22.06 2.89
#